data_6d4e4557538834e7b55dd936a8566c38
#
_entry.id   6d4e4557538834e7b55dd936a8566c38
#
_cell.length_a   1.000
_cell.length_b   1.000
_cell.length_c   1.000
_cell.angle_alpha   90.00
_cell.angle_beta   90.00
_cell.angle_gamma   90.00
#
_symmetry.space_group_name_H-M   'P 1'
#
loop_
_entity.id
_entity.type
_entity.pdbx_description
1 polymer ?
#
loop_
_entity_poly.entity_id
_entity_poly.type
_entity_poly.pdbx_seq_one_letter_code
_entity_poly.pdbx_strand_id
1 'polypeptide(L)'
;MVALIIIVVLVLWICVSCIKIVPQAQAYVIERLGAYQSTWNVGFNLKIPFIDKVARKVNLKEQVADFPPQPVITKDNVTMRIDTVVFYQITDPKLFTYGVENPMMAIENLTATTLRNIIGDLELDQTLTSRETINTKMRAALGIATDPWGIKVNRVELKNIIPPAEIQNAMEKQMKAERERREAVTRAEGEKKAKILEAEGAKESAILRAEADKQAAILRAEAEKEKMIREAEGEAEAILKVQQANADGIKMLKEAGADAAVLKLKSLEAFEKVADGQATTILLPAELQGIASVAETFKAAAGKKAE
;
A
#
# COMPACT_ATOMS: atom_id res chain seq x y z
N MET A 1 25.87 82.39 -29.53
CA MET A 1 24.65 81.64 -29.25
C MET A 1 24.77 80.19 -29.75
N VAL A 2 24.94 79.95 -31.09
CA VAL A 2 24.99 78.58 -31.68
C VAL A 2 26.16 77.76 -31.10
N ALA A 3 27.38 78.30 -30.99
CA ALA A 3 28.53 77.59 -30.40
C ALA A 3 28.32 77.18 -28.95
N LEU A 4 27.64 77.99 -28.14
CA LEU A 4 27.33 77.69 -26.77
C LEU A 4 26.31 76.51 -26.64
N ILE A 5 25.30 76.47 -27.52
CA ILE A 5 24.31 75.36 -27.60
C ILE A 5 25.00 74.07 -28.00
N ILE A 6 25.92 74.08 -28.94
CA ILE A 6 26.69 72.89 -29.34
C ILE A 6 27.52 72.35 -28.22
N ILE A 7 28.21 73.20 -27.42
CA ILE A 7 29.02 72.85 -26.28
C ILE A 7 28.11 72.18 -25.20
N VAL A 8 26.97 72.78 -24.87
CA VAL A 8 26.02 72.21 -23.89
C VAL A 8 25.50 70.85 -24.33
N VAL A 9 25.11 70.70 -25.59
CA VAL A 9 24.66 69.40 -26.14
C VAL A 9 25.77 68.35 -26.07
N LEU A 10 27.01 68.72 -26.40
CA LEU A 10 28.15 67.83 -26.36
C LEU A 10 28.48 67.38 -24.89
N VAL A 11 28.46 68.33 -23.93
CA VAL A 11 28.63 68.01 -22.49
C VAL A 11 27.50 67.08 -22.00
N LEU A 12 26.27 67.38 -22.36
CA LEU A 12 25.12 66.56 -21.98
C LEU A 12 25.22 65.14 -22.58
N TRP A 13 25.63 65.01 -23.85
CA TRP A 13 25.88 63.73 -24.50
C TRP A 13 27.03 62.94 -23.80
N ILE A 14 28.12 63.62 -23.42
CA ILE A 14 29.19 62.96 -22.63
C ILE A 14 28.68 62.49 -21.28
N CYS A 15 27.89 63.32 -20.56
CA CYS A 15 27.33 62.96 -19.26
C CYS A 15 26.44 61.70 -19.36
N VAL A 16 25.55 61.61 -20.37
CA VAL A 16 24.72 60.46 -20.59
C VAL A 16 25.56 59.22 -20.96
N SER A 17 26.62 59.40 -21.76
CA SER A 17 27.55 58.34 -22.14
C SER A 17 28.36 57.76 -20.95
N CYS A 18 28.55 58.59 -19.88
CA CYS A 18 29.23 58.14 -18.64
C CYS A 18 28.41 57.17 -17.81
N ILE A 19 27.10 57.17 -17.96
CA ILE A 19 26.20 56.34 -17.16
C ILE A 19 26.07 54.94 -17.75
N LYS A 20 26.36 53.93 -16.96
CA LYS A 20 26.11 52.51 -17.35
C LYS A 20 25.41 51.78 -16.21
N ILE A 21 24.27 51.19 -16.56
CA ILE A 21 23.50 50.36 -15.62
C ILE A 21 23.87 48.92 -15.89
N VAL A 22 24.23 48.19 -14.85
CA VAL A 22 24.52 46.75 -14.88
C VAL A 22 23.26 45.99 -14.44
N PRO A 23 22.69 45.11 -15.27
CA PRO A 23 21.51 44.31 -14.92
C PRO A 23 21.82 43.35 -13.79
N GLN A 24 20.74 42.88 -13.15
CA GLN A 24 20.86 41.87 -12.08
C GLN A 24 21.46 40.57 -12.62
N ALA A 25 22.25 39.88 -11.75
CA ALA A 25 22.99 38.65 -12.06
C ALA A 25 24.01 38.83 -13.24
N GLN A 26 24.48 40.03 -13.50
CA GLN A 26 25.62 40.29 -14.39
C GLN A 26 26.71 41.07 -13.64
N ALA A 27 27.95 40.93 -14.11
CA ALA A 27 29.08 41.73 -13.70
C ALA A 27 29.86 42.17 -14.94
N TYR A 28 30.36 43.43 -14.95
CA TYR A 28 31.14 43.95 -16.04
C TYR A 28 32.58 44.17 -15.60
N VAL A 29 33.50 43.56 -16.33
CA VAL A 29 34.95 43.77 -16.10
C VAL A 29 35.39 44.99 -16.90
N ILE A 30 35.97 45.97 -16.22
CA ILE A 30 36.39 47.25 -16.80
C ILE A 30 37.92 47.32 -16.88
N GLU A 31 38.36 47.64 -18.07
CA GLU A 31 39.74 47.99 -18.39
C GLU A 31 39.90 49.51 -18.55
N ARG A 32 40.97 50.02 -18.01
CA ARG A 32 41.43 51.39 -18.19
C ARG A 32 42.76 51.36 -18.91
N LEU A 33 42.83 51.87 -20.15
CA LEU A 33 44.06 51.89 -20.94
C LEU A 33 44.74 50.50 -21.04
N GLY A 34 43.99 49.42 -21.08
CA GLY A 34 44.49 48.05 -21.19
C GLY A 34 44.81 47.37 -19.85
N ALA A 35 44.68 48.07 -18.73
CA ALA A 35 44.85 47.46 -17.39
C ALA A 35 43.52 47.22 -16.71
N TYR A 36 43.38 46.11 -15.94
CA TYR A 36 42.19 45.85 -15.11
C TYR A 36 42.00 46.99 -14.09
N GLN A 37 40.87 47.65 -14.08
CA GLN A 37 40.50 48.72 -13.20
C GLN A 37 39.60 48.25 -12.04
N SER A 38 38.46 47.66 -12.39
CA SER A 38 37.48 47.23 -11.41
C SER A 38 36.45 46.29 -12.05
N THR A 39 35.74 45.57 -11.20
CA THR A 39 34.56 44.79 -11.59
C THR A 39 33.31 45.53 -11.12
N TRP A 40 32.42 45.87 -12.04
CA TRP A 40 31.16 46.52 -11.74
C TRP A 40 30.12 45.50 -11.40
N ASN A 41 29.55 45.63 -10.23
CA ASN A 41 28.40 44.84 -9.79
C ASN A 41 27.09 45.49 -10.24
N VAL A 42 25.98 44.84 -9.93
CA VAL A 42 24.62 45.27 -10.24
C VAL A 42 24.37 46.71 -9.79
N GLY A 43 23.71 47.48 -10.63
CA GLY A 43 23.31 48.85 -10.32
C GLY A 43 23.96 49.92 -11.18
N PHE A 44 23.97 51.14 -10.65
CA PHE A 44 24.48 52.33 -11.32
C PHE A 44 26.01 52.42 -11.21
N ASN A 45 26.69 52.56 -12.35
CA ASN A 45 28.13 52.70 -12.44
C ASN A 45 28.49 53.84 -13.38
N LEU A 46 29.58 54.56 -13.07
CA LEU A 46 30.10 55.67 -13.86
C LEU A 46 31.30 55.22 -14.68
N LYS A 47 31.24 55.43 -15.98
CA LYS A 47 32.29 55.12 -16.96
C LYS A 47 32.93 56.41 -17.41
N ILE A 48 34.28 56.47 -17.45
CA ILE A 48 34.98 57.57 -18.13
C ILE A 48 35.00 57.25 -19.61
N PRO A 49 34.27 58.06 -20.46
CA PRO A 49 34.25 57.81 -21.88
C PRO A 49 35.66 57.93 -22.46
N PHE A 50 35.98 57.14 -23.48
CA PHE A 50 37.25 57.01 -24.19
C PHE A 50 38.40 56.33 -23.40
N ILE A 51 38.41 56.38 -22.07
CA ILE A 51 39.46 55.79 -21.24
C ILE A 51 39.07 54.40 -20.73
N ASP A 52 37.82 54.25 -20.23
CA ASP A 52 37.29 53.00 -19.71
C ASP A 52 36.61 52.17 -20.79
N LYS A 53 37.01 50.90 -20.90
CA LYS A 53 36.41 49.93 -21.83
C LYS A 53 35.82 48.79 -21.02
N VAL A 54 34.62 48.30 -21.39
CA VAL A 54 34.07 47.04 -20.89
C VAL A 54 34.78 45.90 -21.62
N ALA A 55 35.67 45.20 -20.91
CA ALA A 55 36.43 44.07 -21.43
C ALA A 55 35.52 42.86 -21.65
N ARG A 56 34.72 42.52 -20.64
CA ARG A 56 33.83 41.38 -20.68
C ARG A 56 32.56 41.62 -19.85
N LYS A 57 31.43 41.17 -20.38
CA LYS A 57 30.17 41.07 -19.62
C LYS A 57 30.03 39.64 -19.18
N VAL A 58 29.92 39.39 -17.90
CA VAL A 58 29.90 38.08 -17.28
C VAL A 58 28.53 37.84 -16.68
N ASN A 59 27.93 36.70 -16.99
CA ASN A 59 26.67 36.25 -16.38
C ASN A 59 26.99 35.42 -15.14
N LEU A 60 26.45 35.83 -14.00
CA LEU A 60 26.68 35.19 -12.70
C LEU A 60 25.65 34.11 -12.38
N LYS A 61 24.66 33.89 -13.25
CA LYS A 61 23.73 32.77 -13.09
C LYS A 61 24.43 31.46 -13.36
N GLU A 62 23.89 30.39 -12.80
CA GLU A 62 24.30 29.04 -13.17
C GLU A 62 24.10 28.82 -14.68
N GLN A 63 25.11 28.28 -15.31
CA GLN A 63 25.14 27.97 -16.74
C GLN A 63 25.39 26.48 -16.93
N VAL A 64 24.97 25.96 -18.06
CA VAL A 64 25.09 24.56 -18.45
C VAL A 64 25.99 24.48 -19.68
N ALA A 65 27.03 23.65 -19.59
CA ALA A 65 27.87 23.28 -20.73
C ALA A 65 27.60 21.82 -21.06
N ASP A 66 27.08 21.57 -22.27
CA ASP A 66 26.86 20.24 -22.81
C ASP A 66 28.04 19.91 -23.74
N PHE A 67 28.84 18.89 -23.37
CA PHE A 67 30.02 18.50 -24.11
C PHE A 67 29.73 17.28 -24.97
N PRO A 68 30.29 17.22 -26.19
CA PRO A 68 30.07 16.11 -27.11
C PRO A 68 30.61 14.78 -26.55
N PRO A 69 30.12 13.64 -27.06
CA PRO A 69 30.56 12.33 -26.63
C PRO A 69 32.08 12.13 -26.75
N GLN A 70 32.75 11.86 -25.65
CA GLN A 70 34.19 11.61 -25.60
C GLN A 70 34.47 10.11 -25.62
N PRO A 71 35.43 9.66 -26.43
CA PRO A 71 35.86 8.26 -26.40
C PRO A 71 36.73 7.99 -25.18
N VAL A 72 36.36 6.98 -24.38
CA VAL A 72 37.06 6.54 -23.18
C VAL A 72 37.25 5.02 -23.24
N ILE A 73 38.28 4.53 -22.53
CA ILE A 73 38.59 3.10 -22.45
C ILE A 73 38.51 2.70 -20.98
N THR A 74 37.75 1.67 -20.67
CA THR A 74 37.62 1.09 -19.34
C THR A 74 38.81 0.21 -18.97
N LYS A 75 38.92 -0.15 -17.69
CA LYS A 75 39.98 -1.05 -17.18
C LYS A 75 39.98 -2.43 -17.87
N ASP A 76 38.81 -2.92 -18.24
CA ASP A 76 38.62 -4.17 -19.00
C ASP A 76 38.77 -3.99 -20.53
N ASN A 77 39.39 -2.89 -20.97
CA ASN A 77 39.75 -2.57 -22.35
C ASN A 77 38.55 -2.43 -23.31
N VAL A 78 37.40 -1.99 -22.81
CA VAL A 78 36.24 -1.68 -23.63
C VAL A 78 36.22 -0.20 -23.97
N THR A 79 36.20 0.13 -25.27
CA THR A 79 36.08 1.50 -25.77
C THR A 79 34.59 1.90 -25.75
N MET A 80 34.24 2.98 -25.06
CA MET A 80 32.89 3.52 -25.04
C MET A 80 32.87 5.03 -25.29
N ARG A 81 31.72 5.58 -25.59
CA ARG A 81 31.52 7.01 -25.77
C ARG A 81 30.60 7.53 -24.67
N ILE A 82 31.04 8.59 -23.98
CA ILE A 82 30.32 9.16 -22.84
C ILE A 82 30.13 10.67 -23.08
N ASP A 83 28.88 11.13 -22.96
CA ASP A 83 28.52 12.53 -22.99
C ASP A 83 28.50 13.07 -21.55
N THR A 84 28.97 14.29 -21.36
CA THR A 84 28.96 14.94 -20.06
C THR A 84 28.31 16.30 -20.10
N VAL A 85 27.59 16.63 -19.04
CA VAL A 85 26.98 17.94 -18.82
C VAL A 85 27.56 18.53 -17.54
N VAL A 86 28.08 19.74 -17.62
CA VAL A 86 28.69 20.45 -16.49
C VAL A 86 27.84 21.66 -16.16
N PHE A 87 27.37 21.73 -14.91
CA PHE A 87 26.68 22.88 -14.34
C PHE A 87 27.70 23.71 -13.57
N TYR A 88 27.88 24.94 -13.98
CA TYR A 88 28.89 25.83 -13.41
C TYR A 88 28.35 27.23 -13.23
N GLN A 89 28.98 27.98 -12.34
CA GLN A 89 28.68 29.36 -12.05
C GLN A 89 29.98 30.15 -11.95
N ILE A 90 29.96 31.36 -12.50
CA ILE A 90 31.11 32.26 -12.42
C ILE A 90 31.03 32.98 -11.08
N THR A 91 32.04 32.77 -10.22
CA THR A 91 32.15 33.38 -8.90
C THR A 91 33.00 34.62 -8.92
N ASP A 92 34.10 34.62 -9.70
CA ASP A 92 34.98 35.78 -9.86
C ASP A 92 35.08 36.19 -11.35
N PRO A 93 34.41 37.28 -11.76
CA PRO A 93 34.47 37.78 -13.12
C PRO A 93 35.87 38.21 -13.59
N LYS A 94 36.76 38.67 -12.68
CA LYS A 94 38.12 39.04 -13.00
C LYS A 94 38.95 37.81 -13.38
N LEU A 95 38.93 36.79 -12.54
CA LEU A 95 39.63 35.52 -12.82
C LEU A 95 39.11 34.85 -14.05
N PHE A 96 37.78 34.87 -14.27
CA PHE A 96 37.16 34.35 -15.47
C PHE A 96 37.59 35.03 -16.76
N THR A 97 37.91 36.31 -16.67
CA THR A 97 38.29 37.13 -17.88
C THR A 97 39.76 37.00 -18.19
N TYR A 98 40.63 36.93 -17.13
CA TYR A 98 42.10 37.03 -17.29
C TYR A 98 42.84 35.75 -16.88
N GLY A 99 42.16 34.80 -16.17
CA GLY A 99 42.83 33.59 -15.66
C GLY A 99 43.08 32.54 -16.75
N VAL A 100 42.24 32.52 -17.79
CA VAL A 100 42.39 31.59 -18.92
C VAL A 100 41.82 32.23 -20.18
N GLU A 101 42.49 32.01 -21.32
CA GLU A 101 42.10 32.61 -22.59
C GLU A 101 40.69 32.17 -23.04
N ASN A 102 40.43 30.85 -23.03
CA ASN A 102 39.13 30.27 -23.39
C ASN A 102 38.63 29.31 -22.30
N PRO A 103 37.84 29.86 -21.34
CA PRO A 103 37.38 29.09 -20.21
C PRO A 103 36.56 27.84 -20.60
N MET A 104 35.72 27.95 -21.64
CA MET A 104 34.85 26.84 -22.07
C MET A 104 35.66 25.70 -22.67
N MET A 105 36.60 26.00 -23.55
CA MET A 105 37.50 24.99 -24.14
C MET A 105 38.38 24.35 -23.05
N ALA A 106 38.85 25.13 -22.08
CA ALA A 106 39.64 24.62 -20.97
C ALA A 106 38.83 23.61 -20.11
N ILE A 107 37.57 23.94 -19.76
CA ILE A 107 36.68 23.05 -19.02
C ILE A 107 36.37 21.78 -19.85
N GLU A 108 36.12 21.90 -21.16
CA GLU A 108 35.86 20.77 -22.03
C GLU A 108 37.04 19.78 -22.04
N ASN A 109 38.23 20.27 -22.29
CA ASN A 109 39.44 19.42 -22.32
C ASN A 109 39.75 18.81 -20.95
N LEU A 110 39.56 19.59 -19.88
CA LEU A 110 39.73 19.11 -18.51
C LEU A 110 38.70 18.03 -18.16
N THR A 111 37.44 18.24 -18.57
CA THR A 111 36.37 17.26 -18.40
C THR A 111 36.69 15.96 -19.14
N ALA A 112 37.14 16.04 -20.41
CA ALA A 112 37.50 14.89 -21.20
C ALA A 112 38.66 14.09 -20.61
N THR A 113 39.73 14.78 -20.13
CA THR A 113 40.89 14.14 -19.54
C THR A 113 40.58 13.54 -18.16
N THR A 114 39.82 14.24 -17.32
CA THR A 114 39.39 13.75 -16.00
C THR A 114 38.45 12.54 -16.16
N LEU A 115 37.50 12.62 -17.08
CA LEU A 115 36.61 11.50 -17.38
C LEU A 115 37.41 10.25 -17.81
N ARG A 116 38.38 10.41 -18.73
CA ARG A 116 39.20 9.32 -19.19
C ARG A 116 39.97 8.65 -18.05
N ASN A 117 40.51 9.44 -17.14
CA ASN A 117 41.26 8.92 -15.98
C ASN A 117 40.33 8.14 -15.04
N ILE A 118 39.17 8.71 -14.69
CA ILE A 118 38.22 8.06 -13.78
C ILE A 118 37.66 6.76 -14.36
N ILE A 119 37.30 6.76 -15.66
CA ILE A 119 36.76 5.57 -16.35
C ILE A 119 37.83 4.52 -16.57
N GLY A 120 39.08 4.91 -16.80
CA GLY A 120 40.21 3.98 -16.97
C GLY A 120 40.49 3.13 -15.73
N ASP A 121 40.08 3.56 -14.56
CA ASP A 121 40.17 2.80 -13.31
C ASP A 121 38.99 1.88 -13.04
N LEU A 122 37.91 1.98 -13.83
CA LEU A 122 36.64 1.26 -13.63
C LEU A 122 36.42 0.22 -14.72
N GLU A 123 35.76 -0.88 -14.33
CA GLU A 123 35.24 -1.86 -15.27
C GLU A 123 33.94 -1.37 -15.93
N LEU A 124 33.55 -1.98 -17.06
CA LEU A 124 32.34 -1.61 -17.80
C LEU A 124 31.09 -1.61 -16.91
N ASP A 125 30.86 -2.68 -16.17
CA ASP A 125 29.69 -2.82 -15.29
C ASP A 125 29.69 -1.76 -14.19
N GLN A 126 30.86 -1.45 -13.63
CA GLN A 126 31.00 -0.40 -12.62
C GLN A 126 30.72 0.99 -13.23
N THR A 127 31.15 1.23 -14.45
CA THR A 127 30.91 2.49 -15.16
C THR A 127 29.40 2.71 -15.41
N LEU A 128 28.65 1.65 -15.72
CA LEU A 128 27.22 1.73 -15.95
C LEU A 128 26.39 1.90 -14.67
N THR A 129 26.85 1.29 -13.56
CA THR A 129 26.10 1.22 -12.30
C THR A 129 26.47 2.34 -11.31
N SER A 130 27.74 2.85 -11.36
CA SER A 130 28.26 3.78 -10.36
C SER A 130 28.31 5.24 -10.81
N ARG A 131 27.32 5.69 -11.58
CA ARG A 131 27.26 7.06 -12.14
C ARG A 131 27.44 8.14 -11.08
N GLU A 132 26.80 7.99 -9.93
CA GLU A 132 26.87 8.97 -8.84
C GLU A 132 28.30 9.14 -8.29
N THR A 133 29.03 8.03 -8.14
CA THR A 133 30.41 8.04 -7.71
C THR A 133 31.31 8.74 -8.75
N ILE A 134 31.09 8.48 -10.03
CA ILE A 134 31.82 9.14 -11.12
C ILE A 134 31.52 10.63 -11.13
N ASN A 135 30.23 11.03 -11.06
CA ASN A 135 29.82 12.43 -11.01
C ASN A 135 30.47 13.18 -9.84
N THR A 136 30.54 12.56 -8.67
CA THR A 136 31.16 13.14 -7.47
C THR A 136 32.67 13.31 -7.64
N LYS A 137 33.38 12.30 -8.15
CA LYS A 137 34.80 12.37 -8.44
C LYS A 137 35.11 13.43 -9.51
N MET A 138 34.31 13.46 -10.58
CA MET A 138 34.40 14.48 -11.65
C MET A 138 34.25 15.88 -11.08
N ARG A 139 33.19 16.13 -10.30
CA ARG A 139 32.93 17.42 -9.67
C ARG A 139 34.09 17.86 -8.78
N ALA A 140 34.63 16.97 -7.97
CA ALA A 140 35.75 17.28 -7.08
C ALA A 140 37.03 17.67 -7.86
N ALA A 141 37.37 16.87 -8.87
CA ALA A 141 38.55 17.12 -9.71
C ALA A 141 38.42 18.39 -10.53
N LEU A 142 37.27 18.61 -11.18
CA LEU A 142 36.99 19.81 -11.95
C LEU A 142 36.95 21.06 -11.06
N GLY A 143 36.33 20.97 -9.87
CA GLY A 143 36.24 22.10 -8.92
C GLY A 143 37.61 22.64 -8.54
N ILE A 144 38.52 21.76 -8.14
CA ILE A 144 39.89 22.14 -7.78
C ILE A 144 40.61 22.83 -8.96
N ALA A 145 40.43 22.33 -10.18
CA ALA A 145 41.13 22.85 -11.33
C ALA A 145 40.49 24.15 -11.92
N THR A 146 39.22 24.41 -11.67
CA THR A 146 38.50 25.59 -12.22
C THR A 146 38.43 26.76 -11.22
N ASP A 147 38.67 26.52 -9.93
CA ASP A 147 38.71 27.58 -8.90
C ASP A 147 39.69 28.74 -9.24
N PRO A 148 40.93 28.49 -9.74
CA PRO A 148 41.82 29.55 -10.15
C PRO A 148 41.30 30.40 -11.31
N TRP A 149 40.33 29.91 -12.05
CA TRP A 149 39.68 30.62 -13.17
C TRP A 149 38.43 31.39 -12.73
N GLY A 150 38.11 31.38 -11.44
CA GLY A 150 36.91 32.00 -10.89
C GLY A 150 35.61 31.30 -11.33
N ILE A 151 35.66 29.99 -11.62
CA ILE A 151 34.55 29.19 -12.03
C ILE A 151 34.31 28.10 -10.97
N LYS A 152 33.11 28.08 -10.42
CA LYS A 152 32.67 27.06 -9.50
C LYS A 152 31.83 26.02 -10.25
N VAL A 153 32.29 24.77 -10.23
CA VAL A 153 31.52 23.64 -10.75
C VAL A 153 30.56 23.15 -9.66
N ASN A 154 29.26 23.32 -9.85
CA ASN A 154 28.23 22.90 -8.92
C ASN A 154 27.93 21.43 -9.04
N ARG A 155 27.78 20.93 -10.27
CA ARG A 155 27.38 19.57 -10.58
C ARG A 155 27.94 19.12 -11.92
N VAL A 156 28.29 17.85 -12.02
CA VAL A 156 28.68 17.18 -13.28
C VAL A 156 27.80 15.96 -13.42
N GLU A 157 27.28 15.73 -14.60
CA GLU A 157 26.44 14.57 -14.88
C GLU A 157 26.84 13.87 -16.16
N LEU A 158 26.88 12.55 -16.10
CA LEU A 158 27.00 11.69 -17.25
C LEU A 158 25.64 11.55 -17.92
N LYS A 159 25.50 12.03 -19.17
CA LYS A 159 24.24 12.00 -19.91
C LYS A 159 24.00 10.62 -20.53
N ASN A 160 24.82 10.22 -21.47
CA ASN A 160 24.74 8.93 -22.14
C ASN A 160 26.07 8.18 -21.99
N ILE A 161 25.98 6.87 -21.78
CA ILE A 161 27.10 5.95 -21.80
C ILE A 161 26.80 4.95 -22.91
N ILE A 162 27.56 5.01 -23.99
CA ILE A 162 27.30 4.24 -25.21
C ILE A 162 28.45 3.25 -25.41
N PRO A 163 28.28 1.98 -25.01
CA PRO A 163 29.25 0.92 -25.30
C PRO A 163 29.20 0.52 -26.78
N PRO A 164 30.17 -0.23 -27.27
CA PRO A 164 30.15 -0.80 -28.63
C PRO A 164 28.91 -1.67 -28.85
N ALA A 165 28.37 -1.65 -30.08
CA ALA A 165 27.14 -2.36 -30.42
C ALA A 165 27.19 -3.88 -30.13
N GLU A 166 28.36 -4.50 -30.30
CA GLU A 166 28.55 -5.93 -30.03
C GLU A 166 28.36 -6.25 -28.55
N ILE A 167 28.93 -5.41 -27.67
CA ILE A 167 28.79 -5.56 -26.21
C ILE A 167 27.38 -5.25 -25.77
N GLN A 168 26.75 -4.19 -26.31
CA GLN A 168 25.38 -3.85 -26.04
C GLN A 168 24.43 -5.03 -26.36
N ASN A 169 24.57 -5.62 -27.55
CA ASN A 169 23.78 -6.77 -27.96
C ASN A 169 24.02 -8.01 -27.07
N ALA A 170 25.25 -8.24 -26.64
CA ALA A 170 25.57 -9.34 -25.72
C ALA A 170 24.94 -9.13 -24.34
N MET A 171 25.04 -7.91 -23.80
CA MET A 171 24.41 -7.54 -22.53
C MET A 171 22.89 -7.63 -22.59
N GLU A 172 22.26 -7.19 -23.68
CA GLU A 172 20.81 -7.29 -23.87
C GLU A 172 20.35 -8.75 -23.84
N LYS A 173 21.07 -9.65 -24.55
CA LYS A 173 20.78 -11.08 -24.52
C LYS A 173 20.96 -11.68 -23.14
N GLN A 174 22.05 -11.34 -22.46
CA GLN A 174 22.30 -11.80 -21.08
C GLN A 174 21.22 -11.31 -20.10
N MET A 175 20.87 -10.02 -20.17
CA MET A 175 19.83 -9.45 -19.32
C MET A 175 18.46 -10.07 -19.61
N LYS A 176 18.15 -10.36 -20.88
CA LYS A 176 16.92 -11.04 -21.25
C LYS A 176 16.86 -12.44 -20.65
N ALA A 177 17.89 -13.23 -20.80
CA ALA A 177 17.98 -14.57 -20.23
C ALA A 177 17.88 -14.56 -18.70
N GLU A 178 18.55 -13.61 -18.04
CA GLU A 178 18.47 -13.47 -16.58
C GLU A 178 17.07 -13.04 -16.11
N ARG A 179 16.39 -12.14 -16.84
CA ARG A 179 14.99 -11.78 -16.55
C ARG A 179 14.05 -12.98 -16.72
N GLU A 180 14.19 -13.73 -17.81
CA GLU A 180 13.40 -14.93 -18.06
C GLU A 180 13.62 -15.99 -16.95
N ARG A 181 14.87 -16.17 -16.52
CA ARG A 181 15.21 -17.05 -15.39
C ARG A 181 14.55 -16.60 -14.10
N ARG A 182 14.67 -15.31 -13.75
CA ARG A 182 14.04 -14.74 -12.55
C ARG A 182 12.52 -14.83 -12.59
N GLU A 183 11.93 -14.56 -13.76
CA GLU A 183 10.48 -14.69 -13.95
C GLU A 183 10.01 -16.13 -13.71
N ALA A 184 10.71 -17.12 -14.28
CA ALA A 184 10.40 -18.53 -14.08
C ALA A 184 10.50 -18.95 -12.60
N VAL A 185 11.55 -18.51 -11.90
CA VAL A 185 11.74 -18.78 -10.46
C VAL A 185 10.61 -18.14 -9.64
N THR A 186 10.34 -16.85 -9.86
CA THR A 186 9.30 -16.11 -9.13
C THR A 186 7.91 -16.71 -9.37
N ARG A 187 7.64 -17.14 -10.61
CA ARG A 187 6.38 -17.82 -10.95
C ARG A 187 6.25 -19.15 -10.22
N ALA A 188 7.28 -19.99 -10.24
CA ALA A 188 7.29 -21.29 -9.56
C ALA A 188 7.16 -21.13 -8.02
N GLU A 189 7.83 -20.14 -7.42
CA GLU A 189 7.68 -19.80 -6.01
C GLU A 189 6.27 -19.30 -5.68
N GLY A 190 5.68 -18.48 -6.55
CA GLY A 190 4.31 -18.00 -6.44
C GLY A 190 3.28 -19.14 -6.48
N GLU A 191 3.43 -20.05 -7.44
CA GLU A 191 2.58 -21.25 -7.56
C GLU A 191 2.72 -22.17 -6.35
N LYS A 192 3.94 -22.38 -5.86
CA LYS A 192 4.18 -23.15 -4.63
C LYS A 192 3.48 -22.53 -3.43
N LYS A 193 3.65 -21.22 -3.22
CA LYS A 193 3.01 -20.50 -2.11
C LYS A 193 1.48 -20.53 -2.23
N ALA A 194 0.94 -20.36 -3.43
CA ALA A 194 -0.50 -20.44 -3.67
C ALA A 194 -1.08 -21.81 -3.29
N LYS A 195 -0.43 -22.90 -3.72
CA LYS A 195 -0.83 -24.28 -3.37
C LYS A 195 -0.75 -24.56 -1.87
N ILE A 196 0.29 -24.03 -1.18
CA ILE A 196 0.42 -24.18 0.26
C ILE A 196 -0.73 -23.47 0.98
N LEU A 197 -1.00 -22.20 0.63
CA LEU A 197 -2.07 -21.41 1.23
C LEU A 197 -3.46 -22.03 0.95
N GLU A 198 -3.67 -22.56 -0.24
CA GLU A 198 -4.91 -23.26 -0.60
C GLU A 198 -5.10 -24.52 0.26
N ALA A 199 -4.04 -25.32 0.43
CA ALA A 199 -4.07 -26.53 1.25
C ALA A 199 -4.26 -26.20 2.74
N GLU A 200 -3.61 -25.16 3.26
CA GLU A 200 -3.78 -24.66 4.63
C GLU A 200 -5.20 -24.15 4.85
N GLY A 201 -5.75 -23.36 3.93
CA GLY A 201 -7.13 -22.88 3.98
C GLY A 201 -8.16 -24.00 3.93
N ALA A 202 -7.93 -25.02 3.09
CA ALA A 202 -8.79 -26.19 3.03
C ALA A 202 -8.75 -27.00 4.35
N LYS A 203 -7.55 -27.19 4.93
CA LYS A 203 -7.37 -27.84 6.22
C LYS A 203 -8.10 -27.08 7.35
N GLU A 204 -7.89 -25.77 7.44
CA GLU A 204 -8.53 -24.94 8.46
C GLU A 204 -10.07 -24.94 8.32
N SER A 205 -10.57 -24.83 7.08
CA SER A 205 -11.99 -24.94 6.80
C SER A 205 -12.57 -26.30 7.21
N ALA A 206 -11.86 -27.41 6.97
CA ALA A 206 -12.29 -28.74 7.38
C ALA A 206 -12.31 -28.88 8.91
N ILE A 207 -11.33 -28.35 9.61
CA ILE A 207 -11.29 -28.35 11.09
C ILE A 207 -12.46 -27.55 11.67
N LEU A 208 -12.68 -26.33 11.17
CA LEU A 208 -13.78 -25.47 11.63
C LEU A 208 -15.15 -26.11 11.38
N ARG A 209 -15.35 -26.79 10.24
CA ARG A 209 -16.58 -27.53 9.95
C ARG A 209 -16.76 -28.70 10.94
N ALA A 210 -15.72 -29.48 11.19
CA ALA A 210 -15.80 -30.60 12.12
C ALA A 210 -16.08 -30.15 13.58
N GLU A 211 -15.50 -29.02 13.99
CA GLU A 211 -15.79 -28.40 15.28
C GLU A 211 -17.23 -27.88 15.37
N ALA A 212 -17.72 -27.22 14.33
CA ALA A 212 -19.09 -26.74 14.25
C ALA A 212 -20.10 -27.89 14.28
N ASP A 213 -19.85 -28.97 13.53
CA ASP A 213 -20.69 -30.18 13.55
C ASP A 213 -20.70 -30.86 14.93
N LYS A 214 -19.53 -30.94 15.57
CA LYS A 214 -19.42 -31.45 16.95
C LYS A 214 -20.22 -30.61 17.95
N GLN A 215 -20.09 -29.28 17.89
CA GLN A 215 -20.84 -28.37 18.75
C GLN A 215 -22.35 -28.46 18.48
N ALA A 216 -22.75 -28.52 17.21
CA ALA A 216 -24.14 -28.69 16.85
C ALA A 216 -24.74 -30.03 17.35
N ALA A 217 -23.96 -31.11 17.30
CA ALA A 217 -24.38 -32.40 17.82
C ALA A 217 -24.52 -32.37 19.34
N ILE A 218 -23.59 -31.76 20.08
CA ILE A 218 -23.66 -31.60 21.55
C ILE A 218 -24.91 -30.77 21.92
N LEU A 219 -25.12 -29.62 21.30
CA LEU A 219 -26.27 -28.74 21.58
C LEU A 219 -27.61 -29.45 21.28
N ARG A 220 -27.68 -30.26 20.20
CA ARG A 220 -28.88 -31.04 19.89
C ARG A 220 -29.15 -32.11 20.98
N ALA A 221 -28.11 -32.82 21.41
CA ALA A 221 -28.23 -33.83 22.46
C ALA A 221 -28.64 -33.19 23.81
N GLU A 222 -28.09 -32.05 24.17
CA GLU A 222 -28.46 -31.30 25.38
C GLU A 222 -29.90 -30.81 25.29
N ALA A 223 -30.32 -30.24 24.14
CA ALA A 223 -31.70 -29.79 23.93
C ALA A 223 -32.70 -30.97 24.01
N GLU A 224 -32.35 -32.12 23.45
CA GLU A 224 -33.19 -33.31 23.51
C GLU A 224 -33.29 -33.88 24.95
N LYS A 225 -32.18 -33.87 25.67
CA LYS A 225 -32.17 -34.25 27.11
C LYS A 225 -33.05 -33.28 27.91
N GLU A 226 -32.89 -31.98 27.73
CA GLU A 226 -33.69 -30.97 28.44
C GLU A 226 -35.18 -31.09 28.10
N LYS A 227 -35.50 -31.34 26.84
CA LYS A 227 -36.86 -31.58 26.41
C LYS A 227 -37.49 -32.82 27.11
N MET A 228 -36.78 -33.96 27.11
CA MET A 228 -37.25 -35.15 27.80
C MET A 228 -37.42 -34.95 29.33
N ILE A 229 -36.51 -34.21 29.96
CA ILE A 229 -36.65 -33.88 31.38
C ILE A 229 -37.89 -33.05 31.64
N ARG A 230 -38.13 -31.97 30.83
CA ARG A 230 -39.31 -31.09 30.99
C ARG A 230 -40.62 -31.81 30.66
N GLU A 231 -40.62 -32.69 29.68
CA GLU A 231 -41.79 -33.54 29.36
C GLU A 231 -42.09 -34.47 30.53
N ALA A 232 -41.08 -35.20 31.09
CA ALA A 232 -41.24 -36.06 32.22
C ALA A 232 -41.68 -35.29 33.53
N GLU A 233 -41.12 -34.11 33.78
CA GLU A 233 -41.53 -33.25 34.88
C GLU A 233 -42.98 -32.78 34.69
N GLY A 234 -43.36 -32.35 33.50
CA GLY A 234 -44.72 -31.96 33.15
C GLY A 234 -45.73 -33.11 33.29
N GLU A 235 -45.39 -34.33 32.86
CA GLU A 235 -46.22 -35.53 33.07
C GLU A 235 -46.35 -35.86 34.57
N ALA A 236 -45.25 -35.83 35.30
CA ALA A 236 -45.26 -36.11 36.74
C ALA A 236 -46.15 -35.05 37.50
N GLU A 237 -46.04 -33.79 37.17
CA GLU A 237 -46.88 -32.74 37.76
C GLU A 237 -48.34 -32.88 37.39
N ALA A 238 -48.63 -33.25 36.14
CA ALA A 238 -49.98 -33.52 35.65
C ALA A 238 -50.61 -34.71 36.39
N ILE A 239 -49.87 -35.82 36.58
CA ILE A 239 -50.30 -36.98 37.33
C ILE A 239 -50.58 -36.60 38.78
N LEU A 240 -49.63 -35.83 39.44
CA LEU A 240 -49.81 -35.38 40.81
C LEU A 240 -51.07 -34.54 40.99
N LYS A 241 -51.33 -33.57 40.06
CA LYS A 241 -52.52 -32.73 40.07
C LYS A 241 -53.80 -33.55 39.91
N VAL A 242 -53.79 -34.54 38.99
CA VAL A 242 -54.94 -35.41 38.82
C VAL A 242 -55.19 -36.26 40.07
N GLN A 243 -54.11 -36.83 40.66
CA GLN A 243 -54.24 -37.61 41.88
C GLN A 243 -54.70 -36.78 43.07
N GLN A 244 -54.21 -35.55 43.22
CA GLN A 244 -54.67 -34.60 44.22
C GLN A 244 -56.19 -34.27 44.05
N ALA A 245 -56.56 -33.94 42.81
CA ALA A 245 -57.99 -33.68 42.51
C ALA A 245 -58.90 -34.84 42.81
N ASN A 246 -58.44 -36.07 42.47
CA ASN A 246 -59.14 -37.31 42.80
C ASN A 246 -59.25 -37.52 44.32
N ALA A 247 -58.14 -37.31 45.05
CA ALA A 247 -58.17 -37.44 46.52
C ALA A 247 -59.06 -36.43 47.20
N ASP A 248 -59.05 -35.16 46.74
CA ASP A 248 -59.95 -34.09 47.22
C ASP A 248 -61.42 -34.41 46.87
N GLY A 249 -61.69 -34.94 45.68
CA GLY A 249 -63.00 -35.44 45.30
C GLY A 249 -63.53 -36.54 46.21
N ILE A 250 -62.66 -37.51 46.56
CA ILE A 250 -62.99 -38.60 47.49
C ILE A 250 -63.24 -38.05 48.92
N LYS A 251 -62.44 -37.07 49.37
CA LYS A 251 -62.66 -36.41 50.68
C LYS A 251 -63.98 -35.69 50.71
N MET A 252 -64.31 -34.89 49.68
CA MET A 252 -65.59 -34.20 49.60
C MET A 252 -66.79 -35.16 49.60
N LEU A 253 -66.67 -36.30 48.92
CA LEU A 253 -67.68 -37.34 48.95
C LEU A 253 -67.84 -37.97 50.35
N LYS A 254 -66.75 -38.14 51.07
CA LYS A 254 -66.76 -38.70 52.43
C LYS A 254 -67.36 -37.68 53.43
N GLU A 255 -67.05 -36.40 53.30
CA GLU A 255 -67.58 -35.31 54.15
C GLU A 255 -69.09 -35.04 53.90
N ALA A 256 -69.53 -35.24 52.66
CA ALA A 256 -70.94 -35.11 52.28
C ALA A 256 -71.85 -36.24 52.77
N GLY A 257 -71.30 -37.21 53.52
CA GLY A 257 -72.10 -38.31 54.07
C GLY A 257 -72.66 -39.23 53.00
N ALA A 258 -71.80 -39.77 52.12
CA ALA A 258 -72.20 -40.57 50.98
C ALA A 258 -73.04 -41.77 51.37
N ASP A 259 -74.34 -41.69 51.02
CA ASP A 259 -75.32 -42.73 51.21
C ASP A 259 -75.11 -43.88 50.17
N ALA A 260 -75.57 -45.05 50.46
CA ALA A 260 -75.44 -46.24 49.61
C ALA A 260 -75.84 -46.03 48.14
N ALA A 261 -76.70 -45.01 47.89
CA ALA A 261 -77.15 -44.61 46.55
C ALA A 261 -76.06 -43.86 45.76
N VAL A 262 -75.22 -43.03 46.41
CA VAL A 262 -74.11 -42.30 45.77
C VAL A 262 -72.93 -43.25 45.42
N LEU A 263 -72.71 -44.27 46.25
CA LEU A 263 -71.73 -45.31 45.97
C LEU A 263 -72.12 -46.16 44.75
N LYS A 264 -73.42 -46.48 44.62
CA LYS A 264 -73.93 -47.13 43.42
C LYS A 264 -73.79 -46.29 42.14
N LEU A 265 -74.05 -44.97 42.24
CA LEU A 265 -73.91 -44.07 41.10
C LEU A 265 -72.41 -43.96 40.67
N LYS A 266 -71.49 -43.90 41.61
CA LYS A 266 -70.05 -43.88 41.36
C LYS A 266 -69.53 -45.22 40.80
N SER A 267 -70.11 -46.33 41.19
CA SER A 267 -69.80 -47.62 40.61
C SER A 267 -70.28 -47.73 39.16
N LEU A 268 -71.40 -47.14 38.83
CA LEU A 268 -71.91 -47.08 37.43
C LEU A 268 -71.06 -46.13 36.56
N GLU A 269 -70.61 -44.98 37.04
CA GLU A 269 -69.65 -44.13 36.32
C GLU A 269 -68.27 -44.83 36.12
N ALA A 270 -67.81 -45.62 37.06
CA ALA A 270 -66.58 -46.41 36.94
C ALA A 270 -66.78 -47.54 35.87
N PHE A 271 -67.95 -48.14 35.82
CA PHE A 271 -68.32 -49.13 34.81
C PHE A 271 -68.45 -48.50 33.39
N GLU A 272 -68.96 -47.28 33.24
CA GLU A 272 -69.02 -46.56 32.01
C GLU A 272 -67.62 -46.27 31.45
N LYS A 273 -66.68 -45.84 32.31
CA LYS A 273 -65.28 -45.64 31.92
C LYS A 273 -64.53 -46.92 31.53
N VAL A 274 -64.87 -48.05 32.13
CA VAL A 274 -64.32 -49.35 31.81
C VAL A 274 -64.93 -49.92 30.51
N ALA A 275 -66.22 -49.64 30.26
CA ALA A 275 -66.92 -50.04 29.05
C ALA A 275 -66.47 -49.25 27.82
N ASP A 276 -65.94 -48.01 27.98
CA ASP A 276 -65.42 -47.20 26.89
C ASP A 276 -63.94 -47.50 26.58
N GLY A 277 -63.28 -48.37 27.38
CA GLY A 277 -61.94 -48.84 27.16
C GLY A 277 -61.86 -49.95 26.08
N GLN A 278 -60.79 -49.96 25.32
CA GLN A 278 -60.56 -50.95 24.21
C GLN A 278 -60.27 -52.39 24.69
N ALA A 279 -60.62 -52.74 25.93
CA ALA A 279 -60.36 -54.09 26.47
C ALA A 279 -61.47 -55.08 26.09
N THR A 280 -61.14 -56.17 25.43
CA THR A 280 -62.06 -57.21 24.94
C THR A 280 -62.58 -58.19 26.01
N THR A 281 -62.02 -58.15 27.22
CA THR A 281 -62.43 -59.06 28.31
C THR A 281 -62.47 -58.33 29.66
N ILE A 282 -63.59 -58.25 30.31
CA ILE A 282 -63.78 -57.63 31.63
C ILE A 282 -64.10 -58.76 32.62
N LEU A 283 -63.16 -59.01 33.58
CA LEU A 283 -63.39 -59.90 34.69
C LEU A 283 -64.02 -59.14 35.85
N LEU A 284 -65.28 -59.47 36.14
CA LEU A 284 -66.01 -58.81 37.24
C LEU A 284 -66.06 -59.69 38.48
N PRO A 285 -65.79 -59.14 39.72
CA PRO A 285 -66.00 -59.86 40.96
C PRO A 285 -67.47 -60.23 41.11
N ALA A 286 -67.74 -61.37 41.70
CA ALA A 286 -69.07 -61.93 41.83
C ALA A 286 -70.11 -61.02 42.51
N GLU A 287 -69.65 -60.13 43.38
CA GLU A 287 -70.47 -59.15 44.11
C GLU A 287 -71.05 -58.03 43.24
N LEU A 288 -70.57 -57.82 42.02
CA LEU A 288 -71.01 -56.79 41.05
C LEU A 288 -71.81 -57.40 39.88
N GLN A 289 -72.00 -58.69 39.82
CA GLN A 289 -72.71 -59.30 38.73
C GLN A 289 -74.20 -58.84 38.58
N GLY A 290 -74.83 -58.47 39.71
CA GLY A 290 -76.21 -57.91 39.68
C GLY A 290 -76.35 -56.54 39.04
N ILE A 291 -75.22 -55.77 38.94
CA ILE A 291 -75.22 -54.47 38.32
C ILE A 291 -74.86 -54.56 36.84
N ALA A 292 -74.02 -55.55 36.44
CA ALA A 292 -73.63 -55.78 35.09
C ALA A 292 -74.81 -56.27 34.19
N SER A 293 -75.72 -57.02 34.77
CA SER A 293 -76.94 -57.49 34.04
C SER A 293 -77.90 -56.33 33.72
N VAL A 294 -77.92 -55.25 34.54
CA VAL A 294 -78.74 -54.08 34.26
C VAL A 294 -78.04 -53.20 33.16
N ALA A 295 -76.72 -53.17 33.10
CA ALA A 295 -75.97 -52.40 32.07
C ALA A 295 -76.09 -53.08 30.69
N GLU A 296 -76.14 -54.42 30.61
CA GLU A 296 -76.39 -55.16 29.36
C GLU A 296 -77.80 -54.94 28.81
N THR A 297 -78.77 -54.85 29.71
CA THR A 297 -80.14 -54.55 29.27
C THR A 297 -80.32 -53.10 28.75
N PHE A 298 -79.57 -52.13 29.31
CA PHE A 298 -79.53 -50.77 28.82
C PHE A 298 -78.79 -50.66 27.48
N LYS A 299 -77.66 -51.40 27.29
CA LYS A 299 -76.90 -51.40 26.05
C LYS A 299 -77.69 -52.08 24.90
N ALA A 300 -78.49 -53.12 25.22
CA ALA A 300 -79.40 -53.79 24.27
C ALA A 300 -80.57 -52.87 23.87
N ALA A 301 -81.02 -51.99 24.77
CA ALA A 301 -82.06 -51.02 24.52
C ALA A 301 -81.53 -49.81 23.72
N ALA A 302 -80.33 -49.40 23.94
CA ALA A 302 -79.68 -48.29 23.23
C ALA A 302 -79.19 -48.69 21.79
N GLY A 303 -78.82 -49.92 21.60
CA GLY A 303 -78.39 -50.44 20.26
C GLY A 303 -79.46 -50.64 19.25
N LYS A 304 -80.69 -50.30 19.55
CA LYS A 304 -81.88 -50.44 18.64
C LYS A 304 -82.35 -49.10 18.01
N LYS A 305 -81.54 -48.07 18.12
CA LYS A 305 -81.85 -46.76 17.56
C LYS A 305 -80.75 -46.21 16.65
N ALA A 306 -80.03 -47.06 15.96
CA ALA A 306 -79.16 -46.65 14.89
C ALA A 306 -79.22 -47.70 13.76
N GLU A 307 -80.26 -47.72 13.03
CA GLU A 307 -80.40 -47.99 11.60
C GLU A 307 -81.07 -46.83 10.94
#